data_a6a0965c13c34425050581c44a193531
#
_entry.id   a6a0965c13c34425050581c44a193531
#
_cell.length_a   1.000
_cell.length_b   1.000
_cell.length_c   1.000
_cell.angle_alpha   90.00
_cell.angle_beta   90.00
_cell.angle_gamma   90.00
#
_symmetry.space_group_name_H-M   'P 1'
#
loop_
_entity.id
_entity.type
_entity.pdbx_description
1 polymer ?
#
loop_
_entity_poly.entity_id
_entity_poly.type
_entity_poly.pdbx_seq_one_letter_code
_entity_poly.pdbx_strand_id
1 'polypeptide(L)'
;MPIEAVRTAKVVLVGCVGVFGVLTGIDNILDYRTNFEVVHHVLSMDALAPNGAFAWRAITDPRLQRLAYAAIIATELLYGILCILGALRLAGGGRGPGVRSFDAAKGLSVAGLALGFALYFFGFLIVGGEWFQMWQAGQWNMQEAAFRFLGAIGLV
;
A
#
# COMPACT_ATOMS: atom_id res chain seq x y z
N MET A 1 -22.49 -12.45 -18.18
CA MET A 1 -22.34 -12.81 -16.75
C MET A 1 -23.49 -12.19 -15.97
N PRO A 2 -24.11 -12.91 -15.02
CA PRO A 2 -25.13 -12.34 -14.14
C PRO A 2 -24.55 -11.15 -13.37
N ILE A 3 -25.27 -10.04 -13.29
CA ILE A 3 -24.85 -8.81 -12.57
C ILE A 3 -24.47 -9.11 -11.13
N GLU A 4 -25.14 -10.05 -10.48
CA GLU A 4 -24.85 -10.47 -9.10
C GLU A 4 -23.47 -11.12 -8.94
N ALA A 5 -23.03 -11.94 -9.91
CA ALA A 5 -21.72 -12.56 -9.88
C ALA A 5 -20.58 -11.50 -9.93
N VAL A 6 -20.74 -10.46 -10.76
CA VAL A 6 -19.79 -9.36 -10.84
C VAL A 6 -19.74 -8.55 -9.53
N ARG A 7 -20.92 -8.30 -8.93
CA ARG A 7 -21.00 -7.61 -7.62
C ARG A 7 -20.31 -8.42 -6.52
N THR A 8 -20.59 -9.72 -6.46
CA THR A 8 -19.96 -10.62 -5.48
C THR A 8 -18.45 -10.65 -5.66
N ALA A 9 -17.96 -10.78 -6.90
CA ALA A 9 -16.53 -10.73 -7.19
C ALA A 9 -15.88 -9.44 -6.69
N LYS A 10 -16.49 -8.27 -6.93
CA LYS A 10 -15.99 -6.98 -6.43
C LYS A 10 -15.93 -6.93 -4.90
N VAL A 11 -16.94 -7.43 -4.20
CA VAL A 11 -16.94 -7.50 -2.72
C VAL A 11 -15.76 -8.35 -2.24
N VAL A 12 -15.58 -9.53 -2.82
CA VAL A 12 -14.50 -10.45 -2.44
C VAL A 12 -13.13 -9.84 -2.71
N LEU A 13 -12.91 -9.29 -3.91
CA LEU A 13 -11.61 -8.72 -4.31
C LEU A 13 -11.23 -7.53 -3.44
N VAL A 14 -12.15 -6.59 -3.21
CA VAL A 14 -11.93 -5.45 -2.31
C VAL A 14 -11.67 -5.93 -0.88
N GLY A 15 -12.42 -6.92 -0.40
CA GLY A 15 -12.21 -7.52 0.91
C GLY A 15 -10.82 -8.15 1.06
N CYS A 16 -10.35 -8.88 0.05
CA CYS A 16 -9.00 -9.47 0.03
C CYS A 16 -7.92 -8.38 0.10
N VAL A 17 -8.04 -7.29 -0.68
CA VAL A 17 -7.12 -6.16 -0.60
C VAL A 17 -7.15 -5.52 0.80
N GLY A 18 -8.34 -5.42 1.39
CA GLY A 18 -8.49 -4.88 2.74
C GLY A 18 -7.79 -5.74 3.80
N VAL A 19 -8.00 -7.05 3.78
CA VAL A 19 -7.34 -8.00 4.68
C VAL A 19 -5.82 -7.95 4.49
N PHE A 20 -5.35 -7.92 3.24
CA PHE A 20 -3.93 -7.79 2.94
C PHE A 20 -3.33 -6.53 3.57
N GLY A 21 -3.96 -5.35 3.40
CA GLY A 21 -3.45 -4.10 3.98
C GLY A 21 -3.37 -4.12 5.50
N VAL A 22 -4.41 -4.66 6.17
CA VAL A 22 -4.41 -4.78 7.63
C VAL A 22 -3.32 -5.74 8.11
N LEU A 23 -3.16 -6.90 7.45
CA LEU A 23 -2.14 -7.88 7.82
C LEU A 23 -0.73 -7.29 7.63
N THR A 24 -0.46 -6.65 6.49
CA THR A 24 0.84 -6.02 6.23
C THR A 24 1.17 -4.95 7.28
N GLY A 25 0.20 -4.09 7.61
CA GLY A 25 0.40 -3.08 8.66
C GLY A 25 0.62 -3.68 10.04
N ILE A 26 -0.07 -4.78 10.40
CA ILE A 26 0.14 -5.50 11.66
C ILE A 26 1.53 -6.16 11.67
N ASP A 27 1.93 -6.82 10.59
CA ASP A 27 3.25 -7.47 10.48
C ASP A 27 4.39 -6.45 10.61
N ASN A 28 4.22 -5.26 10.04
CA ASN A 28 5.15 -4.14 10.20
C ASN A 28 5.25 -3.63 11.65
N ILE A 29 4.19 -3.79 12.46
CA ILE A 29 4.22 -3.47 13.89
C ILE A 29 4.88 -4.59 14.69
N LEU A 30 4.53 -5.86 14.40
CA LEU A 30 5.00 -7.01 15.16
C LEU A 30 6.48 -7.30 14.92
N ASP A 31 6.93 -7.23 13.67
CA ASP A 31 8.34 -7.35 13.29
C ASP A 31 8.92 -5.99 12.89
N TYR A 32 8.70 -5.00 13.77
CA TYR A 32 9.08 -3.60 13.53
C TYR A 32 10.55 -3.45 13.14
N ARG A 33 11.44 -4.14 13.82
CA ARG A 33 12.88 -3.98 13.62
C ARG A 33 13.31 -4.42 12.22
N THR A 34 12.94 -5.63 11.83
CA THR A 34 13.31 -6.19 10.52
C THR A 34 12.80 -5.32 9.37
N ASN A 35 11.54 -4.91 9.45
CA ASN A 35 10.93 -4.10 8.39
C ASN A 35 11.41 -2.65 8.40
N PHE A 36 11.75 -2.09 9.57
CA PHE A 36 12.34 -0.76 9.68
C PHE A 36 13.73 -0.68 9.02
N GLU A 37 14.54 -1.74 9.06
CA GLU A 37 15.86 -1.77 8.40
C GLU A 37 15.75 -1.47 6.90
N VAL A 38 14.71 -1.92 6.23
CA VAL A 38 14.48 -1.58 4.81
C VAL A 38 14.35 -0.07 4.64
N VAL A 39 13.50 0.58 5.44
CA VAL A 39 13.29 2.03 5.38
C VAL A 39 14.57 2.79 5.75
N HIS A 40 15.29 2.30 6.77
CA HIS A 40 16.56 2.87 7.20
C HIS A 40 17.57 2.88 6.06
N HIS A 41 17.87 1.73 5.46
CA HIS A 41 18.86 1.60 4.39
C HIS A 41 18.47 2.33 3.11
N VAL A 42 17.18 2.33 2.76
CA VAL A 42 16.71 3.07 1.58
C VAL A 42 16.83 4.58 1.79
N LEU A 43 16.36 5.10 2.93
CA LEU A 43 16.40 6.54 3.18
C LEU A 43 17.83 7.07 3.44
N SER A 44 18.68 6.29 4.12
CA SER A 44 20.08 6.67 4.32
C SER A 44 20.94 6.50 3.06
N MET A 45 20.46 5.77 2.05
CA MET A 45 21.17 5.48 0.81
C MET A 45 22.56 4.85 1.03
N ASP A 46 22.76 4.17 2.17
CA ASP A 46 24.06 3.65 2.60
C ASP A 46 24.48 2.37 1.87
N ALA A 47 23.55 1.71 1.20
CA ALA A 47 23.82 0.57 0.33
C ALA A 47 24.27 0.98 -1.08
N LEU A 48 24.30 2.28 -1.41
CA LEU A 48 24.75 2.80 -2.69
C LEU A 48 26.25 3.09 -2.69
N ALA A 49 26.81 3.20 -3.91
CA ALA A 49 28.21 3.57 -4.05
C ALA A 49 28.54 4.90 -3.33
N PRO A 50 29.62 4.97 -2.54
CA PRO A 50 30.02 6.20 -1.87
C PRO A 50 30.22 7.33 -2.88
N ASN A 51 29.78 8.53 -2.55
CA ASN A 51 29.89 9.73 -3.41
C ASN A 51 29.09 9.68 -4.72
N GLY A 52 28.02 8.87 -4.79
CA GLY A 52 27.11 8.90 -5.93
C GLY A 52 26.46 10.27 -6.13
N ALA A 53 26.09 10.59 -7.37
CA ALA A 53 25.51 11.89 -7.75
C ALA A 53 24.27 12.30 -6.93
N PHE A 54 23.60 11.35 -6.31
CA PHE A 54 22.34 11.54 -5.55
C PHE A 54 22.52 11.42 -4.03
N ALA A 55 23.75 11.25 -3.52
CA ALA A 55 24.00 11.08 -2.08
C ALA A 55 23.43 12.23 -1.21
N TRP A 56 23.29 13.44 -1.78
CA TRP A 56 22.67 14.59 -1.13
C TRP A 56 21.19 14.42 -0.77
N ARG A 57 20.51 13.41 -1.33
CA ARG A 57 19.10 13.08 -1.03
C ARG A 57 18.95 12.27 0.24
N ALA A 58 20.04 11.70 0.75
CA ALA A 58 19.99 10.81 1.90
C ALA A 58 19.37 11.49 3.13
N ILE A 59 18.46 10.78 3.80
CA ILE A 59 17.88 11.16 5.08
C ILE A 59 18.49 10.26 6.15
N THR A 60 19.44 10.82 6.91
CA THR A 60 20.15 10.09 7.97
C THR A 60 19.60 10.36 9.37
N ASP A 61 18.65 11.31 9.53
CA ASP A 61 18.01 11.56 10.81
C ASP A 61 17.08 10.39 11.18
N PRO A 62 17.36 9.69 12.31
CA PRO A 62 16.56 8.55 12.72
C PRO A 62 15.10 8.90 13.08
N ARG A 63 14.82 10.17 13.39
CA ARG A 63 13.45 10.62 13.70
C ARG A 63 12.63 10.69 12.42
N LEU A 64 13.19 11.23 11.34
CA LEU A 64 12.55 11.31 10.03
C LEU A 64 12.33 9.92 9.44
N GLN A 65 13.31 9.02 9.59
CA GLN A 65 13.17 7.62 9.14
C GLN A 65 12.03 6.89 9.88
N ARG A 66 11.95 7.04 11.21
CA ARG A 66 10.84 6.48 12.00
C ARG A 66 9.50 7.10 11.64
N LEU A 67 9.45 8.40 11.37
CA LEU A 67 8.23 9.06 10.93
C LEU A 67 7.76 8.53 9.58
N ALA A 68 8.68 8.37 8.62
CA ALA A 68 8.38 7.79 7.31
C ALA A 68 7.84 6.36 7.45
N TYR A 69 8.47 5.54 8.29
CA TYR A 69 8.01 4.18 8.54
C TYR A 69 6.63 4.15 9.22
N ALA A 70 6.41 4.99 10.20
CA ALA A 70 5.10 5.12 10.85
C ALA A 70 4.01 5.57 9.85
N ALA A 71 4.34 6.45 8.90
CA ALA A 71 3.42 6.86 7.83
C ALA A 71 3.07 5.70 6.88
N ILE A 72 4.04 4.82 6.56
CA ILE A 72 3.79 3.60 5.78
C ILE A 72 2.79 2.71 6.53
N ILE A 73 3.07 2.35 7.78
CA ILE A 73 2.19 1.51 8.61
C ILE A 73 0.78 2.10 8.72
N ALA A 74 0.69 3.40 9.03
CA ALA A 74 -0.59 4.07 9.15
C ALA A 74 -1.39 4.03 7.83
N THR A 75 -0.71 4.18 6.70
CA THR A 75 -1.35 4.12 5.38
C THR A 75 -1.82 2.71 5.05
N GLU A 76 -1.03 1.68 5.39
CA GLU A 76 -1.40 0.27 5.20
C GLU A 76 -2.65 -0.10 5.99
N LEU A 77 -2.68 0.23 7.27
CA LEU A 77 -3.85 0.00 8.12
C LEU A 77 -5.07 0.80 7.63
N LEU A 78 -4.87 2.07 7.23
CA LEU A 78 -5.96 2.92 6.79
C LEU A 78 -6.59 2.40 5.49
N TYR A 79 -5.78 2.11 4.46
CA TYR A 79 -6.36 1.59 3.22
C TYR A 79 -7.00 0.22 3.42
N GLY A 80 -6.39 -0.62 4.25
CA GLY A 80 -6.94 -1.93 4.59
C GLY A 80 -8.31 -1.82 5.27
N ILE A 81 -8.44 -0.96 6.29
CA ILE A 81 -9.71 -0.69 6.97
C ILE A 81 -10.75 -0.12 6.00
N LEU A 82 -10.37 0.87 5.17
CA LEU A 82 -11.28 1.46 4.18
C LEU A 82 -11.80 0.42 3.19
N CYS A 83 -10.95 -0.49 2.71
CA CYS A 83 -11.35 -1.57 1.81
C CYS A 83 -12.28 -2.57 2.51
N ILE A 84 -12.00 -2.98 3.76
CA ILE A 84 -12.88 -3.88 4.53
C ILE A 84 -14.26 -3.24 4.72
N LEU A 85 -14.31 -2.02 5.23
CA LEU A 85 -15.56 -1.29 5.42
C LEU A 85 -16.30 -1.06 4.09
N GLY A 86 -15.55 -0.81 3.02
CA GLY A 86 -16.07 -0.68 1.66
C GLY A 86 -16.69 -1.98 1.17
N ALA A 87 -16.02 -3.12 1.34
CA ALA A 87 -16.53 -4.44 0.98
C ALA A 87 -17.82 -4.78 1.76
N LEU A 88 -17.86 -4.49 3.07
CA LEU A 88 -19.06 -4.69 3.90
C LEU A 88 -20.23 -3.83 3.42
N ARG A 89 -19.98 -2.55 3.05
CA ARG A 89 -21.02 -1.67 2.49
C ARG A 89 -21.51 -2.18 1.13
N LEU A 90 -20.62 -2.63 0.26
CA LEU A 90 -20.99 -3.22 -1.04
C LEU A 90 -21.85 -4.47 -0.84
N ALA A 91 -21.50 -5.34 0.11
CA ALA A 91 -22.27 -6.54 0.43
C ALA A 91 -23.68 -6.20 0.98
N GLY A 92 -23.78 -5.16 1.81
CA GLY A 92 -25.06 -4.68 2.36
C GLY A 92 -25.93 -3.93 1.34
N GLY A 93 -25.32 -3.07 0.54
CA GLY A 93 -26.01 -2.25 -0.48
C GLY A 93 -26.53 -3.05 -1.67
N GLY A 94 -26.02 -4.27 -1.90
CA GLY A 94 -26.50 -5.19 -2.94
C GLY A 94 -27.88 -5.79 -2.67
N ARG A 95 -28.45 -5.60 -1.47
CA ARG A 95 -29.78 -6.11 -1.08
C ARG A 95 -30.94 -5.16 -1.40
N GLY A 96 -30.68 -3.92 -1.84
CA GLY A 96 -31.72 -2.97 -2.24
C GLY A 96 -32.03 -3.05 -3.74
N PRO A 97 -33.27 -2.66 -4.16
CA PRO A 97 -33.64 -2.68 -5.57
C PRO A 97 -32.91 -1.57 -6.33
N GLY A 98 -31.82 -1.95 -7.02
CA GLY A 98 -31.24 -1.11 -8.04
C GLY A 98 -29.72 -0.93 -8.03
N VAL A 99 -29.20 -0.59 -9.21
CA VAL A 99 -27.77 -0.32 -9.48
C VAL A 99 -27.28 0.90 -8.67
N ARG A 100 -28.15 1.87 -8.42
CA ARG A 100 -27.82 3.13 -7.71
C ARG A 100 -27.35 2.91 -6.28
N SER A 101 -27.91 1.94 -5.54
CA SER A 101 -27.50 1.66 -4.15
C SER A 101 -26.11 1.05 -4.08
N PHE A 102 -25.75 0.18 -5.03
CA PHE A 102 -24.43 -0.41 -5.12
C PHE A 102 -23.35 0.62 -5.51
N ASP A 103 -23.67 1.51 -6.46
CA ASP A 103 -22.75 2.56 -6.87
C ASP A 103 -22.49 3.59 -5.74
N ALA A 104 -23.51 3.95 -4.97
CA ALA A 104 -23.37 4.82 -3.81
C ALA A 104 -22.51 4.18 -2.70
N ALA A 105 -22.45 2.84 -2.63
CA ALA A 105 -21.64 2.12 -1.63
C ALA A 105 -20.14 2.04 -1.97
N LYS A 106 -19.73 2.37 -3.20
CA LYS A 106 -18.33 2.22 -3.68
C LYS A 106 -17.33 3.19 -3.03
N GLY A 107 -17.76 4.31 -2.49
CA GLY A 107 -16.89 5.42 -2.08
C GLY A 107 -15.70 4.98 -1.20
N LEU A 108 -15.95 4.19 -0.15
CA LEU A 108 -14.87 3.70 0.73
C LEU A 108 -13.93 2.71 0.03
N SER A 109 -14.47 1.82 -0.82
CA SER A 109 -13.67 0.88 -1.60
C SER A 109 -12.71 1.62 -2.52
N VAL A 110 -13.22 2.60 -3.26
CA VAL A 110 -12.41 3.42 -4.18
C VAL A 110 -11.34 4.20 -3.42
N ALA A 111 -11.71 4.82 -2.29
CA ALA A 111 -10.75 5.56 -1.47
C ALA A 111 -9.64 4.64 -0.91
N GLY A 112 -10.00 3.46 -0.41
CA GLY A 112 -9.03 2.49 0.09
C GLY A 112 -8.10 1.97 -1.02
N LEU A 113 -8.64 1.56 -2.15
CA LEU A 113 -7.85 1.09 -3.30
C LEU A 113 -6.92 2.19 -3.83
N ALA A 114 -7.42 3.43 -3.97
CA ALA A 114 -6.60 4.56 -4.42
C ALA A 114 -5.46 4.87 -3.44
N LEU A 115 -5.72 4.81 -2.12
CA LEU A 115 -4.70 5.04 -1.10
C LEU A 115 -3.63 3.93 -1.10
N GLY A 116 -4.05 2.65 -1.20
CA GLY A 116 -3.11 1.53 -1.31
C GLY A 116 -2.29 1.60 -2.60
N PHE A 117 -2.92 1.95 -3.73
CA PHE A 117 -2.23 2.18 -4.99
C PHE A 117 -1.20 3.31 -4.86
N ALA A 118 -1.59 4.44 -4.26
CA ALA A 118 -0.69 5.57 -4.05
C ALA A 118 0.50 5.21 -3.14
N LEU A 119 0.30 4.42 -2.08
CA LEU A 119 1.38 3.96 -1.22
C LEU A 119 2.44 3.19 -2.01
N TYR A 120 2.03 2.17 -2.75
CA TYR A 120 3.00 1.31 -3.46
C TYR A 120 3.55 1.97 -4.73
N PHE A 121 2.74 2.71 -5.48
CA PHE A 121 3.22 3.40 -6.68
C PHE A 121 4.04 4.65 -6.34
N PHE A 122 3.45 5.60 -5.63
CA PHE A 122 4.14 6.85 -5.32
C PHE A 122 5.20 6.66 -4.23
N GLY A 123 4.84 5.99 -3.12
CA GLY A 123 5.77 5.80 -2.00
C GLY A 123 6.94 4.89 -2.36
N PHE A 124 6.67 3.68 -2.85
CA PHE A 124 7.74 2.70 -3.10
C PHE A 124 8.39 2.85 -4.46
N LEU A 125 7.63 2.98 -5.57
CA LEU A 125 8.26 3.04 -6.90
C LEU A 125 8.84 4.41 -7.22
N ILE A 126 8.12 5.50 -6.94
CA ILE A 126 8.61 6.84 -7.25
C ILE A 126 9.57 7.34 -6.17
N VAL A 127 9.13 7.45 -4.92
CA VAL A 127 9.96 8.02 -3.86
C VAL A 127 11.08 7.05 -3.48
N GLY A 128 10.77 5.82 -3.11
CA GLY A 128 11.80 4.82 -2.76
C GLY A 128 12.68 4.48 -3.96
N GLY A 129 12.04 4.09 -5.08
CA GLY A 129 12.72 3.62 -6.29
C GLY A 129 13.56 4.70 -6.95
N GLU A 130 12.91 5.79 -7.40
CA GLU A 130 13.57 6.80 -8.24
C GLU A 130 14.27 7.89 -7.41
N TRP A 131 13.64 8.39 -6.34
CA TRP A 131 14.24 9.45 -5.55
C TRP A 131 15.39 8.95 -4.68
N PHE A 132 15.20 7.83 -3.95
CA PHE A 132 16.22 7.23 -3.10
C PHE A 132 17.01 6.11 -3.79
N GLN A 133 16.79 5.86 -5.07
CA GLN A 133 17.52 4.87 -5.87
C GLN A 133 17.47 3.45 -5.27
N MET A 134 16.35 3.07 -4.67
CA MET A 134 16.17 1.77 -3.98
C MET A 134 16.51 0.58 -4.89
N TRP A 135 16.39 0.72 -6.22
CA TRP A 135 16.76 -0.32 -7.18
C TRP A 135 18.25 -0.71 -7.14
N GLN A 136 19.13 0.16 -6.59
CA GLN A 136 20.55 -0.11 -6.37
C GLN A 136 20.84 -0.71 -4.98
N ALA A 137 19.86 -0.74 -4.08
CA ALA A 137 20.06 -1.10 -2.67
C ALA A 137 20.18 -2.62 -2.41
N GLY A 138 20.31 -3.46 -3.45
CA GLY A 138 20.50 -4.89 -3.32
C GLY A 138 19.36 -5.58 -2.57
N GLN A 139 19.66 -6.19 -1.41
CA GLN A 139 18.66 -6.90 -0.60
C GLN A 139 17.55 -5.99 -0.03
N TRP A 140 17.77 -4.68 0.03
CA TRP A 140 16.79 -3.71 0.51
C TRP A 140 15.86 -3.19 -0.59
N ASN A 141 16.00 -3.72 -1.81
CA ASN A 141 15.15 -3.33 -2.94
C ASN A 141 13.78 -4.00 -2.86
N MET A 142 12.77 -3.25 -2.44
CA MET A 142 11.38 -3.72 -2.32
C MET A 142 10.50 -3.38 -3.55
N GLN A 143 11.08 -2.88 -4.65
CA GLN A 143 10.29 -2.48 -5.81
C GLN A 143 9.51 -3.64 -6.44
N GLU A 144 10.10 -4.82 -6.51
CA GLU A 144 9.43 -6.00 -7.06
C GLU A 144 8.22 -6.42 -6.21
N ALA A 145 8.37 -6.40 -4.88
CA ALA A 145 7.26 -6.66 -3.96
C ALA A 145 6.17 -5.59 -4.08
N ALA A 146 6.57 -4.31 -4.09
CA ALA A 146 5.66 -3.19 -4.24
C ALA A 146 4.88 -3.25 -5.57
N PHE A 147 5.55 -3.63 -6.68
CA PHE A 147 4.91 -3.78 -7.98
C PHE A 147 3.86 -4.91 -7.99
N ARG A 148 4.14 -6.03 -7.32
CA ARG A 148 3.15 -7.12 -7.16
C ARG A 148 1.92 -6.67 -6.39
N PHE A 149 2.11 -5.91 -5.31
CA PHE A 149 1.01 -5.37 -4.50
C PHE A 149 0.21 -4.32 -5.26
N LEU A 150 0.89 -3.39 -5.91
CA LEU A 150 0.30 -2.40 -6.80
C LEU A 150 -0.54 -3.05 -7.91
N GLY A 151 0.00 -4.09 -8.55
CA GLY A 151 -0.71 -4.83 -9.59
C GLY A 151 -1.97 -5.50 -9.07
N ALA A 152 -1.91 -6.15 -7.91
CA ALA A 152 -3.08 -6.76 -7.27
C ALA A 152 -4.17 -5.73 -6.93
N ILE A 153 -3.78 -4.56 -6.41
CA ILE A 153 -4.72 -3.47 -6.07
C ILE A 153 -5.31 -2.84 -7.34
N GLY A 154 -4.49 -2.63 -8.38
CA GLY A 154 -4.90 -1.97 -9.62
C GLY A 154 -5.84 -2.82 -10.50
N LEU A 155 -5.90 -4.13 -10.29
CA LEU A 155 -6.80 -5.04 -11.02
C LEU A 155 -8.21 -5.10 -10.43
N VAL A 156 -8.46 -4.56 -9.23
CA VAL A 156 -9.74 -4.59 -8.50
C VAL A 156 -10.62 -3.39 -8.82
#